data_98c834c5e4938f2faaa1bf875aaf0701
#
_entry.id   98c834c5e4938f2faaa1bf875aaf0701
#
_cell.length_a   1.000
_cell.length_b   1.000
_cell.length_c   1.000
_cell.angle_alpha   90.00
_cell.angle_beta   90.00
_cell.angle_gamma   90.00
#
_symmetry.space_group_name_H-M   'P 1'
#
loop_
_entity.id
_entity.type
_entity.pdbx_description
1 polymer ?
#
loop_
_entity_poly.entity_id
_entity_poly.type
_entity_poly.pdbx_seq_one_letter_code
_entity_poly.pdbx_strand_id
1 'polypeptide(L)'
;MKRTAKRGATDRSFVVALSRGLDVLRAFQPNDGLLGNQEIAARTNLPKPTVSRLTYTLTKLGYLTPVPRFEKYQLAPSAMALGYAALANLGVRHLSEPFREEVMRETGGAVAVGGRDRHSMIYFGQSRNGLTLGVQLDVGSRVPIATSAMGRAYLWALAADERAALLRDLREHYGSRWPKMRDGIERSGEFVAKHGFAISAGDWQDDVAAAGVALKLNDGTGPYAFNCGAPAFRFTEDRLRNDIGPRLVAMVRNIEAALGGMTPRSTQSRKDAAKKDGAKKEQGRKSRSGGKLVRVAEGIR
;
A
#
# COMPACT_ATOMS: atom_id res chain seq x y z
N MET A 1 41.12 7.41 21.63
CA MET A 1 40.29 6.23 21.94
C MET A 1 39.23 6.08 20.83
N LYS A 2 39.40 5.08 19.95
CA LYS A 2 38.44 4.80 18.83
C LYS A 2 37.26 4.00 19.40
N ARG A 3 36.06 4.61 19.44
CA ARG A 3 34.81 3.89 19.75
C ARG A 3 34.43 3.08 18.49
N THR A 4 34.68 1.78 18.53
CA THR A 4 34.13 0.79 17.60
C THR A 4 32.61 0.77 17.73
N ALA A 5 31.90 1.25 16.71
CA ALA A 5 30.47 1.08 16.58
C ALA A 5 30.19 -0.45 16.51
N LYS A 6 29.39 -0.97 17.43
CA LYS A 6 28.86 -2.33 17.41
C LYS A 6 28.05 -2.50 16.09
N ARG A 7 28.57 -3.30 15.16
CA ARG A 7 27.79 -3.85 14.05
C ARG A 7 26.62 -4.62 14.64
N GLY A 8 25.40 -4.14 14.41
CA GLY A 8 24.19 -4.86 14.78
C GLY A 8 24.22 -6.29 14.23
N ALA A 9 23.72 -7.22 15.03
CA ALA A 9 23.63 -8.63 14.66
C ALA A 9 22.90 -8.73 13.30
N THR A 10 23.58 -9.28 12.29
CA THR A 10 23.01 -9.51 10.96
C THR A 10 21.89 -10.54 11.15
N ASP A 11 20.65 -10.16 10.88
CA ASP A 11 19.54 -11.10 10.88
C ASP A 11 19.86 -12.24 9.89
N ARG A 12 20.09 -13.45 10.42
CA ARG A 12 20.47 -14.62 9.64
C ARG A 12 19.37 -15.07 8.68
N SER A 13 18.13 -14.69 8.96
CA SER A 13 16.97 -15.01 8.11
C SER A 13 16.83 -14.04 6.93
N PHE A 14 17.55 -12.91 6.95
CA PHE A 14 17.45 -11.90 5.90
C PHE A 14 18.31 -12.24 4.67
N VAL A 15 17.62 -12.51 3.53
CA VAL A 15 18.27 -12.86 2.26
C VAL A 15 18.64 -11.61 1.49
N VAL A 16 19.88 -11.13 1.64
CA VAL A 16 20.37 -9.89 1.03
C VAL A 16 20.25 -9.89 -0.51
N ALA A 17 20.48 -11.04 -1.16
CA ALA A 17 20.36 -11.14 -2.62
C ALA A 17 18.94 -10.90 -3.10
N LEU A 18 17.93 -11.43 -2.38
CA LEU A 18 16.50 -11.19 -2.67
C LEU A 18 16.14 -9.72 -2.48
N SER A 19 16.57 -9.11 -1.37
CA SER A 19 16.34 -7.68 -1.12
C SER A 19 16.87 -6.81 -2.26
N ARG A 20 18.10 -7.06 -2.70
CA ARG A 20 18.71 -6.32 -3.83
C ARG A 20 17.96 -6.53 -5.16
N GLY A 21 17.49 -7.75 -5.43
CA GLY A 21 16.65 -8.03 -6.61
C GLY A 21 15.34 -7.25 -6.60
N LEU A 22 14.68 -7.18 -5.44
CA LEU A 22 13.46 -6.37 -5.27
C LEU A 22 13.76 -4.87 -5.38
N ASP A 23 14.91 -4.38 -4.90
CA ASP A 23 15.30 -2.98 -5.06
C ASP A 23 15.55 -2.62 -6.54
N VAL A 24 16.04 -3.54 -7.37
CA VAL A 24 16.14 -3.35 -8.83
C VAL A 24 14.76 -3.17 -9.45
N LEU A 25 13.77 -4.00 -9.11
CA LEU A 25 12.38 -3.83 -9.60
C LEU A 25 11.76 -2.51 -9.13
N ARG A 26 12.02 -2.11 -7.89
CA ARG A 26 11.55 -0.84 -7.31
C ARG A 26 12.20 0.40 -7.91
N ALA A 27 13.33 0.26 -8.57
CA ALA A 27 13.98 1.37 -9.26
C ALA A 27 13.14 1.92 -10.41
N PHE A 28 12.25 1.10 -10.99
CA PHE A 28 11.31 1.55 -12.02
C PHE A 28 10.15 2.31 -11.38
N GLN A 29 9.93 3.54 -11.81
CA GLN A 29 8.84 4.39 -11.37
C GLN A 29 7.84 4.63 -12.51
N PRO A 30 6.59 5.02 -12.21
CA PRO A 30 5.66 5.45 -13.23
C PRO A 30 6.30 6.52 -14.14
N ASN A 31 6.11 6.39 -15.45
CA ASN A 31 6.63 7.28 -16.50
C ASN A 31 8.13 7.17 -16.81
N ASP A 32 8.90 6.30 -16.15
CA ASP A 32 10.32 6.10 -16.50
C ASP A 32 10.53 5.47 -17.88
N GLY A 33 9.59 4.63 -18.32
CA GLY A 33 9.71 3.86 -19.55
C GLY A 33 10.84 2.81 -19.46
N LEU A 34 12.05 3.17 -19.87
CA LEU A 34 13.20 2.26 -19.96
C LEU A 34 14.33 2.70 -19.04
N LEU A 35 14.92 1.75 -18.29
CA LEU A 35 16.10 2.00 -17.44
C LEU A 35 17.26 1.07 -17.86
N GLY A 36 18.47 1.66 -17.96
CA GLY A 36 19.72 0.92 -18.14
C GLY A 36 20.37 0.55 -16.80
N ASN A 37 21.35 -0.35 -16.85
CA ASN A 37 22.08 -0.79 -15.66
C ASN A 37 22.75 0.36 -14.88
N GLN A 38 23.15 1.43 -15.56
CA GLN A 38 23.76 2.59 -14.91
C GLN A 38 22.74 3.41 -14.13
N GLU A 39 21.56 3.63 -14.69
CA GLU A 39 20.45 4.35 -14.05
C GLU A 39 19.93 3.56 -12.83
N ILE A 40 19.78 2.24 -12.99
CA ILE A 40 19.38 1.33 -11.89
C ILE A 40 20.44 1.35 -10.77
N ALA A 41 21.74 1.30 -11.11
CA ALA A 41 22.83 1.35 -10.14
C ALA A 41 22.81 2.66 -9.33
N ALA A 42 22.59 3.79 -10.00
CA ALA A 42 22.47 5.09 -9.35
C ALA A 42 21.28 5.17 -8.39
N ARG A 43 20.11 4.63 -8.78
CA ARG A 43 18.88 4.64 -7.96
C ARG A 43 18.93 3.68 -6.77
N THR A 44 19.59 2.54 -6.93
CA THR A 44 19.67 1.49 -5.90
C THR A 44 20.91 1.59 -5.01
N ASN A 45 21.87 2.43 -5.38
CA ASN A 45 23.21 2.49 -4.78
C ASN A 45 23.93 1.13 -4.78
N LEU A 46 23.66 0.30 -5.80
CA LEU A 46 24.30 -1.01 -5.98
C LEU A 46 25.45 -0.91 -7.00
N PRO A 47 26.54 -1.68 -6.82
CA PRO A 47 27.61 -1.76 -7.82
C PRO A 47 27.08 -2.26 -9.18
N LYS A 48 27.54 -1.66 -10.29
CA LYS A 48 27.15 -2.05 -11.66
C LYS A 48 27.22 -3.56 -11.94
N PRO A 49 28.27 -4.30 -11.54
CA PRO A 49 28.32 -5.74 -11.74
C PRO A 49 27.20 -6.50 -11.01
N THR A 50 26.82 -6.01 -9.82
CA THR A 50 25.69 -6.59 -9.06
C THR A 50 24.38 -6.34 -9.79
N VAL A 51 24.15 -5.12 -10.27
CA VAL A 51 22.95 -4.76 -11.05
C VAL A 51 22.87 -5.63 -12.31
N SER A 52 23.95 -5.77 -13.06
CA SER A 52 24.00 -6.60 -14.29
C SER A 52 23.61 -8.06 -14.03
N ARG A 53 24.08 -8.65 -12.94
CA ARG A 53 23.70 -10.03 -12.55
C ARG A 53 22.22 -10.13 -12.14
N LEU A 54 21.72 -9.12 -11.43
CA LEU A 54 20.32 -9.08 -10.97
C LEU A 54 19.37 -8.86 -12.15
N THR A 55 19.67 -7.93 -13.07
CA THR A 55 18.84 -7.69 -14.26
C THR A 55 18.82 -8.91 -15.19
N TYR A 56 19.96 -9.61 -15.33
CA TYR A 56 20.00 -10.89 -16.05
C TYR A 56 19.05 -11.92 -15.40
N THR A 57 19.16 -12.10 -14.08
CA THR A 57 18.30 -13.06 -13.35
C THR A 57 16.82 -12.69 -13.46
N LEU A 58 16.47 -11.42 -13.26
CA LEU A 58 15.09 -10.94 -13.35
C LEU A 58 14.53 -11.05 -14.77
N THR A 59 15.37 -10.91 -15.79
CA THR A 59 15.00 -11.18 -17.18
C THR A 59 14.70 -12.67 -17.38
N LYS A 60 15.55 -13.56 -16.89
CA LYS A 60 15.32 -15.01 -16.98
C LYS A 60 14.06 -15.46 -16.23
N LEU A 61 13.72 -14.79 -15.13
CA LEU A 61 12.49 -15.02 -14.36
C LEU A 61 11.25 -14.34 -14.96
N GLY A 62 11.39 -13.55 -16.04
CA GLY A 62 10.29 -12.89 -16.71
C GLY A 62 9.77 -11.63 -16.02
N TYR A 63 10.51 -11.03 -15.08
CA TYR A 63 10.15 -9.76 -14.41
C TYR A 63 10.68 -8.54 -15.14
N LEU A 64 11.74 -8.68 -15.94
CA LEU A 64 12.26 -7.65 -16.82
C LEU A 64 12.27 -8.13 -18.26
N THR A 65 11.97 -7.22 -19.19
CA THR A 65 12.14 -7.42 -20.63
C THR A 65 13.28 -6.54 -21.10
N PRO A 66 14.33 -7.12 -21.71
CA PRO A 66 15.41 -6.34 -22.31
C PRO A 66 14.93 -5.67 -23.60
N VAL A 67 15.41 -4.46 -23.85
CA VAL A 67 15.21 -3.70 -25.08
C VAL A 67 16.59 -3.47 -25.73
N PRO A 68 17.09 -4.41 -26.53
CA PRO A 68 18.49 -4.44 -27.00
C PRO A 68 18.92 -3.17 -27.73
N ARG A 69 18.02 -2.56 -28.54
CA ARG A 69 18.29 -1.33 -29.28
C ARG A 69 18.78 -0.17 -28.39
N PHE A 70 18.35 -0.13 -27.12
CA PHE A 70 18.67 0.95 -26.19
C PHE A 70 19.58 0.46 -25.05
N GLU A 71 19.96 -0.81 -25.02
CA GLU A 71 20.68 -1.45 -23.90
C GLU A 71 20.00 -1.23 -22.54
N LYS A 72 18.66 -1.20 -22.56
CA LYS A 72 17.80 -0.90 -21.38
C LYS A 72 16.82 -2.02 -21.12
N TYR A 73 16.12 -1.91 -20.02
CA TYR A 73 15.10 -2.84 -19.54
C TYR A 73 13.79 -2.10 -19.26
N GLN A 74 12.69 -2.81 -19.35
CA GLN A 74 11.36 -2.42 -18.86
C GLN A 74 10.79 -3.49 -17.96
N LEU A 75 9.81 -3.13 -17.10
CA LEU A 75 9.07 -4.12 -16.33
C LEU A 75 8.27 -5.02 -17.27
N ALA A 76 8.35 -6.32 -17.04
CA ALA A 76 7.60 -7.32 -17.79
C ALA A 76 6.19 -7.54 -17.20
N PRO A 77 5.25 -8.15 -17.94
CA PRO A 77 3.89 -8.42 -17.47
C PRO A 77 3.82 -9.18 -16.14
N SER A 78 4.80 -10.03 -15.81
CA SER A 78 4.86 -10.75 -14.53
C SER A 78 4.96 -9.81 -13.33
N ALA A 79 5.62 -8.66 -13.46
CA ALA A 79 5.67 -7.64 -12.41
C ALA A 79 4.29 -7.00 -12.20
N MET A 80 3.54 -6.75 -13.27
CA MET A 80 2.16 -6.24 -13.21
C MET A 80 1.23 -7.24 -12.53
N ALA A 81 1.37 -8.53 -12.82
CA ALA A 81 0.54 -9.58 -12.21
C ALA A 81 0.65 -9.62 -10.68
N LEU A 82 1.87 -9.41 -10.14
CA LEU A 82 2.07 -9.30 -8.68
C LEU A 82 1.33 -8.10 -8.09
N GLY A 83 1.45 -6.94 -8.72
CA GLY A 83 0.75 -5.73 -8.29
C GLY A 83 -0.76 -5.88 -8.37
N TYR A 84 -1.27 -6.47 -9.45
CA TYR A 84 -2.71 -6.73 -9.62
C TYR A 84 -3.24 -7.71 -8.57
N ALA A 85 -2.54 -8.80 -8.28
CA ALA A 85 -2.93 -9.74 -7.23
C ALA A 85 -3.06 -9.06 -5.84
N ALA A 86 -2.17 -8.11 -5.53
CA ALA A 86 -2.27 -7.30 -4.32
C ALA A 86 -3.50 -6.37 -4.37
N LEU A 87 -3.70 -5.63 -5.47
CA LEU A 87 -4.81 -4.68 -5.62
C LEU A 87 -6.19 -5.35 -5.61
N ALA A 88 -6.32 -6.54 -6.21
CA ALA A 88 -7.57 -7.28 -6.27
C ALA A 88 -8.09 -7.71 -4.88
N ASN A 89 -7.18 -7.87 -3.92
CA ASN A 89 -7.51 -8.27 -2.55
C ASN A 89 -7.73 -7.08 -1.59
N LEU A 90 -7.58 -5.84 -2.05
CA LEU A 90 -7.80 -4.64 -1.24
C LEU A 90 -9.28 -4.23 -1.26
N GLY A 91 -10.08 -4.82 -0.35
CA GLY A 91 -11.51 -4.52 -0.23
C GLY A 91 -11.80 -3.04 -0.05
N VAL A 92 -10.97 -2.31 0.69
CA VAL A 92 -11.08 -0.86 0.89
C VAL A 92 -11.03 -0.06 -0.42
N ARG A 93 -10.27 -0.53 -1.41
CA ARG A 93 -10.17 0.11 -2.73
C ARG A 93 -11.52 0.16 -3.44
N HIS A 94 -12.19 -0.97 -3.53
CA HIS A 94 -13.48 -1.10 -4.21
C HIS A 94 -14.62 -0.46 -3.42
N LEU A 95 -14.68 -0.75 -2.11
CA LEU A 95 -15.72 -0.19 -1.25
C LEU A 95 -15.69 1.34 -1.18
N SER A 96 -14.51 1.93 -1.18
CA SER A 96 -14.36 3.39 -1.10
C SER A 96 -14.58 4.12 -2.42
N GLU A 97 -14.69 3.42 -3.56
CA GLU A 97 -14.78 4.03 -4.88
C GLU A 97 -15.96 5.00 -5.03
N PRO A 98 -17.21 4.61 -4.73
CA PRO A 98 -18.36 5.53 -4.87
C PRO A 98 -18.24 6.76 -3.96
N PHE A 99 -17.73 6.60 -2.75
CA PHE A 99 -17.51 7.72 -1.82
C PHE A 99 -16.43 8.68 -2.31
N ARG A 100 -15.34 8.15 -2.89
CA ARG A 100 -14.28 8.97 -3.48
C ARG A 100 -14.77 9.75 -4.71
N GLU A 101 -15.61 9.14 -5.54
CA GLU A 101 -16.21 9.79 -6.70
C GLU A 101 -17.16 10.92 -6.30
N GLU A 102 -17.92 10.74 -5.23
CA GLU A 102 -18.80 11.78 -4.68
C GLU A 102 -17.99 13.01 -4.27
N VAL A 103 -16.98 12.82 -3.40
CA VAL A 103 -16.11 13.93 -2.94
C VAL A 103 -15.37 14.56 -4.13
N MET A 104 -14.90 13.78 -5.10
CA MET A 104 -14.26 14.29 -6.31
C MET A 104 -15.22 15.20 -7.10
N ARG A 105 -16.49 14.80 -7.30
CA ARG A 105 -17.49 15.61 -8.01
C ARG A 105 -17.81 16.90 -7.28
N GLU A 106 -17.95 16.86 -5.96
CA GLU A 106 -18.29 18.02 -5.13
C GLU A 106 -17.14 19.03 -5.03
N THR A 107 -15.91 18.55 -4.90
CA THR A 107 -14.75 19.42 -4.65
C THR A 107 -14.01 19.81 -5.92
N GLY A 108 -14.10 18.99 -6.96
CA GLY A 108 -13.30 19.07 -8.16
C GLY A 108 -11.83 18.71 -7.96
N GLY A 109 -11.47 18.14 -6.80
CA GLY A 109 -10.14 17.62 -6.49
C GLY A 109 -9.98 16.15 -6.87
N ALA A 110 -8.74 15.66 -6.98
CA ALA A 110 -8.46 14.24 -7.09
C ALA A 110 -8.50 13.59 -5.71
N VAL A 111 -9.29 12.53 -5.55
CA VAL A 111 -9.41 11.79 -4.28
C VAL A 111 -8.75 10.43 -4.43
N ALA A 112 -7.79 10.13 -3.55
CA ALA A 112 -7.08 8.85 -3.58
C ALA A 112 -7.13 8.12 -2.24
N VAL A 113 -6.93 6.80 -2.30
CA VAL A 113 -6.70 5.91 -1.15
C VAL A 113 -5.35 5.23 -1.31
N GLY A 114 -4.61 5.13 -0.21
CA GLY A 114 -3.30 4.51 -0.21
C GLY A 114 -2.88 3.93 1.14
N GLY A 115 -1.74 3.27 1.13
CA GLY A 115 -1.10 2.72 2.30
C GLY A 115 0.41 2.94 2.27
N ARG A 116 1.09 2.57 3.36
CA ARG A 116 2.52 2.80 3.51
C ARG A 116 3.36 1.84 2.66
N ASP A 117 4.35 2.39 1.98
CA ASP A 117 5.51 1.67 1.45
C ASP A 117 6.82 2.35 1.89
N ARG A 118 7.46 1.82 2.92
CA ARG A 118 8.69 2.39 3.56
C ARG A 118 8.45 3.82 4.07
N HIS A 119 9.03 4.84 3.41
CA HIS A 119 8.95 6.25 3.79
C HIS A 119 7.93 7.05 2.95
N SER A 120 7.12 6.34 2.14
CA SER A 120 6.11 6.92 1.25
C SER A 120 4.75 6.27 1.46
N MET A 121 3.72 6.95 1.01
CA MET A 121 2.40 6.36 0.76
C MET A 121 2.34 5.97 -0.71
N ILE A 122 1.77 4.80 -1.01
CA ILE A 122 1.51 4.33 -2.37
C ILE A 122 0.00 4.33 -2.62
N TYR A 123 -0.43 4.85 -3.77
CA TYR A 123 -1.84 4.92 -4.14
C TYR A 123 -2.34 3.56 -4.61
N PHE A 124 -3.47 3.13 -4.06
CA PHE A 124 -4.19 1.89 -4.43
C PHE A 124 -5.39 2.15 -5.32
N GLY A 125 -6.01 3.33 -5.19
CA GLY A 125 -7.15 3.76 -5.95
C GLY A 125 -7.24 5.27 -6.00
N GLN A 126 -7.84 5.78 -7.08
CA GLN A 126 -8.01 7.21 -7.30
C GLN A 126 -9.29 7.47 -8.08
N SER A 127 -9.96 8.56 -7.73
CA SER A 127 -11.07 9.16 -8.49
C SER A 127 -10.66 10.59 -8.87
N ARG A 128 -10.67 10.90 -10.17
CA ARG A 128 -10.30 12.22 -10.70
C ARG A 128 -11.11 12.58 -11.93
N ASN A 129 -11.33 13.87 -12.16
CA ASN A 129 -11.82 14.36 -13.43
C ASN A 129 -10.68 14.44 -14.43
N GLY A 130 -10.92 14.04 -15.69
CA GLY A 130 -9.91 14.05 -16.75
C GLY A 130 -9.29 15.43 -17.08
N LEU A 131 -9.88 16.51 -16.59
CA LEU A 131 -9.45 17.89 -16.77
C LEU A 131 -8.60 18.44 -15.61
N THR A 132 -8.16 17.61 -14.67
CA THR A 132 -7.33 18.08 -13.53
C THR A 132 -5.95 18.44 -14.06
N LEU A 133 -5.70 19.74 -14.30
CA LEU A 133 -4.36 20.28 -14.56
C LEU A 133 -3.51 20.13 -13.30
N GLY A 134 -2.26 19.72 -13.45
CA GLY A 134 -1.29 19.59 -12.35
C GLY A 134 -0.70 18.20 -12.24
N VAL A 135 -0.24 17.83 -11.05
CA VAL A 135 0.45 16.56 -10.80
C VAL A 135 -0.45 15.37 -11.09
N GLN A 136 -0.09 14.63 -12.13
CA GLN A 136 -0.80 13.40 -12.49
C GLN A 136 -0.27 12.24 -11.64
N LEU A 137 -0.98 11.98 -10.54
CA LEU A 137 -0.76 10.78 -9.73
C LEU A 137 -1.78 9.72 -10.13
N ASP A 138 -1.32 8.48 -10.23
CA ASP A 138 -2.14 7.31 -10.54
C ASP A 138 -1.91 6.18 -9.52
N VAL A 139 -2.63 5.09 -9.65
CA VAL A 139 -2.37 3.86 -8.87
C VAL A 139 -0.90 3.47 -9.03
N GLY A 140 -0.23 3.20 -7.92
CA GLY A 140 1.22 2.94 -7.87
C GLY A 140 2.09 4.20 -7.66
N SER A 141 1.54 5.41 -7.81
CA SER A 141 2.27 6.65 -7.48
C SER A 141 2.59 6.73 -6.00
N ARG A 142 3.73 7.38 -5.68
CA ARG A 142 4.22 7.55 -4.32
C ARG A 142 4.25 9.00 -3.91
N VAL A 143 3.80 9.27 -2.69
CA VAL A 143 3.93 10.59 -2.06
C VAL A 143 4.64 10.43 -0.70
N PRO A 144 5.53 11.37 -0.30
CA PRO A 144 6.29 11.26 0.94
C PRO A 144 5.40 11.28 2.19
N ILE A 145 5.72 10.46 3.21
CA ILE A 145 4.98 10.48 4.48
C ILE A 145 5.15 11.81 5.21
N ALA A 146 6.35 12.37 5.20
CA ALA A 146 6.67 13.55 6.01
C ALA A 146 5.99 14.84 5.54
N THR A 147 5.72 14.98 4.24
CA THR A 147 5.28 16.24 3.64
C THR A 147 3.89 16.19 3.01
N SER A 148 3.38 15.02 2.65
CA SER A 148 2.04 14.90 2.07
C SER A 148 0.95 14.84 3.14
N ALA A 149 -0.24 15.34 2.83
CA ALA A 149 -1.40 15.27 3.71
C ALA A 149 -1.79 13.81 4.03
N MET A 150 -1.76 12.92 3.03
CA MET A 150 -2.00 11.48 3.20
C MET A 150 -1.00 10.86 4.17
N GLY A 151 0.29 11.14 3.99
CA GLY A 151 1.34 10.57 4.83
C GLY A 151 1.27 11.06 6.28
N ARG A 152 1.00 12.34 6.50
CA ARG A 152 0.81 12.92 7.83
C ARG A 152 -0.41 12.34 8.53
N ALA A 153 -1.53 12.20 7.83
CA ALA A 153 -2.73 11.56 8.37
C ALA A 153 -2.45 10.10 8.77
N TYR A 154 -1.77 9.33 7.91
CA TYR A 154 -1.33 7.97 8.20
C TYR A 154 -0.45 7.90 9.46
N LEU A 155 0.56 8.75 9.54
CA LEU A 155 1.52 8.77 10.65
C LEU A 155 0.83 8.99 12.01
N TRP A 156 -0.13 9.89 12.06
CA TRP A 156 -0.87 10.21 13.29
C TRP A 156 -1.96 9.20 13.63
N ALA A 157 -2.31 8.32 12.68
CA ALA A 157 -3.19 7.19 12.93
C ALA A 157 -2.48 5.98 13.56
N LEU A 158 -1.16 5.89 13.47
CA LEU A 158 -0.38 4.80 14.06
C LEU A 158 -0.46 4.81 15.59
N ALA A 159 -0.27 3.62 16.20
CA ALA A 159 -0.01 3.51 17.62
C ALA A 159 1.28 4.26 18.00
N ALA A 160 1.43 4.64 19.27
CA ALA A 160 2.51 5.51 19.69
C ALA A 160 3.91 4.91 19.45
N ASP A 161 4.06 3.62 19.67
CA ASP A 161 5.28 2.85 19.46
C ASP A 161 5.62 2.68 17.97
N GLU A 162 4.64 2.35 17.14
CA GLU A 162 4.78 2.27 15.68
C GLU A 162 5.15 3.63 15.08
N ARG A 163 4.46 4.70 15.52
CA ARG A 163 4.76 6.06 15.11
C ARG A 163 6.17 6.46 15.50
N ALA A 164 6.59 6.17 16.74
CA ALA A 164 7.94 6.47 17.20
C ALA A 164 9.02 5.70 16.40
N ALA A 165 8.76 4.43 16.04
CA ALA A 165 9.64 3.66 15.17
C ALA A 165 9.75 4.29 13.79
N LEU A 166 8.63 4.63 13.15
CA LEU A 166 8.62 5.27 11.84
C LEU A 166 9.30 6.65 11.84
N LEU A 167 9.13 7.44 12.90
CA LEU A 167 9.82 8.72 13.04
C LEU A 167 11.34 8.57 13.13
N ARG A 168 11.85 7.51 13.78
CA ARG A 168 13.29 7.19 13.77
C ARG A 168 13.79 6.87 12.36
N ASP A 169 13.06 6.01 11.63
CA ASP A 169 13.38 5.64 10.25
C ASP A 169 13.38 6.86 9.32
N LEU A 170 12.37 7.74 9.46
CA LEU A 170 12.28 8.98 8.69
C LEU A 170 13.43 9.93 9.02
N ARG A 171 13.85 10.02 10.28
CA ARG A 171 15.02 10.82 10.69
C ARG A 171 16.29 10.35 10.00
N GLU A 172 16.53 9.05 9.96
CA GLU A 172 17.68 8.47 9.25
C GLU A 172 17.60 8.73 7.75
N HIS A 173 16.41 8.54 7.16
CA HIS A 173 16.19 8.75 5.73
C HIS A 173 16.41 10.21 5.28
N TYR A 174 15.91 11.18 6.05
CA TYR A 174 16.01 12.61 5.68
C TYR A 174 17.33 13.26 6.10
N GLY A 175 18.06 12.68 7.06
CA GLY A 175 19.36 13.18 7.51
C GLY A 175 19.33 14.66 7.91
N SER A 176 20.12 15.50 7.24
CA SER A 176 20.19 16.95 7.52
C SER A 176 18.89 17.71 7.25
N ARG A 177 17.98 17.18 6.42
CA ARG A 177 16.66 17.78 6.16
C ARG A 177 15.62 17.49 7.25
N TRP A 178 15.93 16.58 8.18
CA TRP A 178 15.00 16.13 9.21
C TRP A 178 14.37 17.23 10.06
N PRO A 179 15.11 18.26 10.55
CA PRO A 179 14.51 19.31 11.39
C PRO A 179 13.30 19.97 10.71
N LYS A 180 13.42 20.34 9.44
CA LYS A 180 12.31 20.94 8.68
C LYS A 180 11.12 19.97 8.53
N MET A 181 11.39 18.68 8.29
CA MET A 181 10.36 17.66 8.15
C MET A 181 9.64 17.42 9.48
N ARG A 182 10.38 17.32 10.58
CA ARG A 182 9.86 17.13 11.93
C ARG A 182 8.88 18.23 12.33
N ASP A 183 9.26 19.48 12.14
CA ASP A 183 8.42 20.63 12.52
C ASP A 183 7.08 20.62 11.77
N GLY A 184 7.08 20.24 10.48
CA GLY A 184 5.84 20.07 9.72
C GLY A 184 4.98 18.88 10.20
N ILE A 185 5.60 17.79 10.61
CA ILE A 185 4.93 16.62 11.18
C ILE A 185 4.29 16.97 12.53
N GLU A 186 5.02 17.64 13.43
CA GLU A 186 4.54 18.00 14.76
C GLU A 186 3.33 18.94 14.69
N ARG A 187 3.41 20.03 13.88
CA ARG A 187 2.26 20.91 13.62
C ARG A 187 1.05 20.15 13.05
N SER A 188 1.31 19.20 12.15
CA SER A 188 0.22 18.36 11.62
C SER A 188 -0.41 17.49 12.69
N GLY A 189 0.34 17.03 13.70
CA GLY A 189 -0.19 16.23 14.80
C GLY A 189 -1.20 16.96 15.65
N GLU A 190 -0.87 18.18 16.04
CA GLU A 190 -1.78 19.05 16.79
C GLU A 190 -3.05 19.34 15.98
N PHE A 191 -2.88 19.59 14.68
CA PHE A 191 -4.00 19.85 13.79
C PHE A 191 -4.90 18.62 13.60
N VAL A 192 -4.32 17.45 13.40
CA VAL A 192 -5.07 16.17 13.29
C VAL A 192 -5.81 15.85 14.58
N ALA A 193 -5.19 16.05 15.74
CA ALA A 193 -5.83 15.82 17.02
C ALA A 193 -7.08 16.70 17.23
N LYS A 194 -7.03 17.95 16.73
CA LYS A 194 -8.13 18.91 16.87
C LYS A 194 -9.23 18.74 15.81
N HIS A 195 -8.85 18.44 14.56
CA HIS A 195 -9.76 18.51 13.41
C HIS A 195 -10.04 17.16 12.75
N GLY A 196 -9.27 16.12 13.06
CA GLY A 196 -9.41 14.77 12.49
C GLY A 196 -8.80 14.57 11.10
N PHE A 197 -8.11 15.57 10.56
CA PHE A 197 -7.46 15.50 9.25
C PHE A 197 -6.15 16.29 9.22
N ALA A 198 -5.26 15.95 8.27
CA ALA A 198 -4.02 16.66 8.02
C ALA A 198 -4.15 17.57 6.80
N ILE A 199 -3.35 18.63 6.76
CA ILE A 199 -3.20 19.52 5.60
C ILE A 199 -1.75 19.49 5.12
N SER A 200 -1.58 19.60 3.79
CA SER A 200 -0.32 19.93 3.13
C SER A 200 -0.63 20.99 2.07
N ALA A 201 -0.10 22.20 2.26
CA ALA A 201 -0.26 23.31 1.35
C ALA A 201 1.14 23.79 0.93
N GLY A 202 1.65 23.26 -0.20
CA GLY A 202 3.01 23.53 -0.68
C GLY A 202 4.13 22.76 0.05
N ASP A 203 3.83 21.94 1.07
CA ASP A 203 4.87 21.23 1.82
C ASP A 203 5.53 20.08 1.01
N TRP A 204 4.80 19.46 0.10
CA TRP A 204 5.32 18.41 -0.78
C TRP A 204 5.81 18.97 -2.11
N GLN A 205 4.96 19.69 -2.80
CA GLN A 205 5.23 20.43 -4.02
C GLN A 205 4.55 21.80 -3.88
N ASP A 206 5.24 22.87 -4.24
CA ASP A 206 4.82 24.24 -3.98
C ASP A 206 3.47 24.60 -4.64
N ASP A 207 3.16 23.93 -5.75
CA ASP A 207 1.94 24.12 -6.54
C ASP A 207 0.80 23.17 -6.16
N VAL A 208 0.98 22.30 -5.15
CA VAL A 208 -0.01 21.29 -4.74
C VAL A 208 -0.50 21.51 -3.32
N ALA A 209 -1.80 21.44 -3.15
CA ALA A 209 -2.45 21.51 -1.84
C ALA A 209 -3.45 20.36 -1.65
N ALA A 210 -3.48 19.78 -0.46
CA ALA A 210 -4.31 18.62 -0.15
C ALA A 210 -4.71 18.57 1.33
N ALA A 211 -5.87 17.95 1.59
CA ALA A 211 -6.23 17.43 2.91
C ALA A 211 -6.12 15.90 2.92
N GLY A 212 -5.87 15.30 4.10
CA GLY A 212 -5.74 13.85 4.25
C GLY A 212 -6.37 13.34 5.53
N VAL A 213 -7.00 12.16 5.48
CA VAL A 213 -7.66 11.49 6.60
C VAL A 213 -7.23 10.02 6.63
N ALA A 214 -6.99 9.47 7.80
CA ALA A 214 -6.69 8.05 7.94
C ALA A 214 -7.95 7.25 8.29
N LEU A 215 -7.99 6.01 7.80
CA LEU A 215 -8.98 4.99 8.12
C LEU A 215 -8.27 3.86 8.89
N LYS A 216 -8.73 3.57 10.10
CA LYS A 216 -8.28 2.40 10.88
C LYS A 216 -9.31 1.30 10.76
N LEU A 217 -8.84 0.08 10.46
CA LEU A 217 -9.68 -1.11 10.50
C LEU A 217 -9.38 -1.94 11.74
N ASN A 218 -10.42 -2.58 12.27
CA ASN A 218 -10.30 -3.43 13.46
C ASN A 218 -9.84 -4.86 13.14
N ASP A 219 -9.53 -5.16 11.88
CA ASP A 219 -9.13 -6.48 11.39
C ASP A 219 -7.61 -6.70 11.38
N GLY A 220 -6.85 -5.74 11.90
CA GLY A 220 -5.38 -5.78 11.91
C GLY A 220 -4.73 -5.41 10.57
N THR A 221 -5.51 -5.03 9.57
CA THR A 221 -5.00 -4.46 8.32
C THR A 221 -4.97 -2.94 8.37
N GLY A 222 -3.96 -2.33 7.83
CA GLY A 222 -3.88 -0.88 7.77
C GLY A 222 -3.16 -0.27 8.99
N PRO A 223 -3.23 1.04 9.20
CA PRO A 223 -4.23 1.97 8.65
C PRO A 223 -4.05 2.25 7.16
N TYR A 224 -5.14 2.61 6.51
CA TYR A 224 -5.15 3.23 5.20
C TYR A 224 -5.26 4.74 5.35
N ALA A 225 -4.93 5.49 4.29
CA ALA A 225 -5.18 6.93 4.30
C ALA A 225 -5.79 7.39 2.97
N PHE A 226 -6.62 8.39 3.06
CA PHE A 226 -7.24 9.07 1.94
C PHE A 226 -6.68 10.48 1.85
N ASN A 227 -6.64 11.04 0.64
CA ASN A 227 -6.44 12.46 0.44
C ASN A 227 -7.32 13.00 -0.67
N CYS A 228 -7.64 14.29 -0.59
CA CYS A 228 -8.18 15.07 -1.67
C CYS A 228 -7.21 16.20 -1.97
N GLY A 229 -6.69 16.26 -3.20
CA GLY A 229 -5.68 17.21 -3.62
C GLY A 229 -6.02 17.87 -4.95
N ALA A 230 -5.50 19.08 -5.12
CA ALA A 230 -5.63 19.88 -6.33
C ALA A 230 -4.46 20.89 -6.42
N PRO A 231 -4.30 21.62 -7.55
CA PRO A 231 -3.41 22.76 -7.59
C PRO A 231 -3.70 23.78 -6.50
N ALA A 232 -2.66 24.37 -5.89
CA ALA A 232 -2.75 25.26 -4.74
C ALA A 232 -3.66 26.49 -4.97
N PHE A 233 -3.73 27.00 -6.22
CA PHE A 233 -4.64 28.09 -6.56
C PHE A 233 -6.14 27.73 -6.47
N ARG A 234 -6.48 26.43 -6.54
CA ARG A 234 -7.86 25.92 -6.36
C ARG A 234 -8.17 25.54 -4.93
N PHE A 235 -7.18 25.02 -4.21
CA PHE A 235 -7.31 24.54 -2.83
C PHE A 235 -6.51 25.43 -1.89
N THR A 236 -7.05 26.63 -1.61
CA THR A 236 -6.49 27.52 -0.60
C THR A 236 -6.50 26.84 0.77
N GLU A 237 -5.64 27.29 1.68
CA GLU A 237 -5.59 26.73 3.04
C GLU A 237 -6.92 26.86 3.76
N ASP A 238 -7.62 27.98 3.57
CA ASP A 238 -8.98 28.19 4.11
C ASP A 238 -9.96 27.13 3.59
N ARG A 239 -9.96 26.88 2.29
CA ARG A 239 -10.81 25.87 1.67
C ARG A 239 -10.47 24.45 2.16
N LEU A 240 -9.17 24.13 2.30
CA LEU A 240 -8.75 22.85 2.88
C LEU A 240 -9.27 22.67 4.30
N ARG A 241 -9.24 23.74 5.10
CA ARG A 241 -9.62 23.73 6.50
C ARG A 241 -11.14 23.63 6.70
N ASN A 242 -11.91 24.40 5.94
CA ASN A 242 -13.33 24.63 6.21
C ASN A 242 -14.28 23.85 5.27
N ASP A 243 -13.79 23.30 4.16
CA ASP A 243 -14.58 22.56 3.18
C ASP A 243 -14.01 21.15 2.94
N ILE A 244 -12.81 21.03 2.36
CA ILE A 244 -12.27 19.76 1.87
C ILE A 244 -12.00 18.77 3.03
N GLY A 245 -11.34 19.21 4.09
CA GLY A 245 -11.01 18.37 5.25
C GLY A 245 -12.26 17.77 5.91
N PRO A 246 -13.26 18.59 6.31
CA PRO A 246 -14.53 18.11 6.86
C PRO A 246 -15.25 17.09 5.95
N ARG A 247 -15.30 17.31 4.62
CA ARG A 247 -15.87 16.34 3.66
C ARG A 247 -15.13 15.01 3.65
N LEU A 248 -13.80 15.05 3.68
CA LEU A 248 -13.00 13.82 3.75
C LEU A 248 -13.23 13.06 5.07
N VAL A 249 -13.37 13.76 6.19
CA VAL A 249 -13.71 13.14 7.48
C VAL A 249 -15.08 12.47 7.41
N ALA A 250 -16.09 13.15 6.85
CA ALA A 250 -17.40 12.56 6.64
C ALA A 250 -17.37 11.34 5.72
N MET A 251 -16.64 11.43 4.60
CA MET A 251 -16.42 10.32 3.68
C MET A 251 -15.82 9.09 4.39
N VAL A 252 -14.76 9.27 5.18
CA VAL A 252 -14.11 8.16 5.89
C VAL A 252 -15.05 7.54 6.91
N ARG A 253 -15.84 8.32 7.66
CA ARG A 253 -16.87 7.80 8.57
C ARG A 253 -17.93 6.96 7.86
N ASN A 254 -18.35 7.37 6.66
CA ASN A 254 -19.31 6.59 5.86
C ASN A 254 -18.68 5.27 5.39
N ILE A 255 -17.41 5.28 5.01
CA ILE A 255 -16.66 4.06 4.65
C ILE A 255 -16.50 3.15 5.87
N GLU A 256 -16.18 3.67 7.05
CA GLU A 256 -16.10 2.90 8.30
C GLU A 256 -17.44 2.24 8.64
N ALA A 257 -18.55 2.98 8.52
CA ALA A 257 -19.88 2.44 8.74
C ALA A 257 -20.23 1.32 7.75
N ALA A 258 -19.89 1.48 6.48
CA ALA A 258 -20.10 0.46 5.45
C ALA A 258 -19.25 -0.80 5.69
N LEU A 259 -18.01 -0.65 6.15
CA LEU A 259 -17.14 -1.77 6.54
C LEU A 259 -17.59 -2.45 7.83
N GLY A 260 -18.06 -1.71 8.81
CA GLY A 260 -18.62 -2.23 10.07
C GLY A 260 -19.92 -3.00 9.89
N GLY A 261 -20.74 -2.64 8.90
CA GLY A 261 -21.93 -3.37 8.48
C GLY A 261 -21.64 -4.63 7.67
N MET A 262 -20.46 -4.76 7.10
CA MET A 262 -19.93 -5.98 6.48
C MET A 262 -19.21 -6.81 7.55
N THR A 263 -19.96 -7.47 8.45
CA THR A 263 -19.36 -8.43 9.37
C THR A 263 -18.50 -9.41 8.58
N PRO A 264 -17.20 -9.60 8.88
CA PRO A 264 -16.42 -10.63 8.21
C PRO A 264 -17.15 -11.94 8.43
N ARG A 265 -17.52 -12.65 7.38
CA ARG A 265 -17.96 -14.05 7.51
C ARG A 265 -16.84 -14.73 8.26
N SER A 266 -17.13 -15.02 9.54
CA SER A 266 -16.14 -15.52 10.48
C SER A 266 -15.47 -16.73 9.85
N THR A 267 -14.16 -16.86 10.03
CA THR A 267 -13.38 -18.07 9.77
C THR A 267 -13.99 -19.31 10.44
N GLN A 268 -14.92 -19.12 11.37
CA GLN A 268 -15.80 -20.11 11.98
C GLN A 268 -16.72 -20.77 10.95
N SER A 269 -17.33 -20.02 10.02
CA SER A 269 -18.20 -20.56 8.97
C SER A 269 -17.47 -21.46 7.96
N ARG A 270 -16.17 -21.20 7.71
CA ARG A 270 -15.36 -22.12 6.87
C ARG A 270 -14.97 -23.40 7.62
N LYS A 271 -14.72 -23.34 8.92
CA LYS A 271 -14.46 -24.53 9.76
C LYS A 271 -15.70 -25.36 9.94
N ASP A 272 -16.88 -24.77 10.08
CA ASP A 272 -18.15 -25.47 10.24
C ASP A 272 -18.63 -26.08 8.91
N ALA A 273 -18.38 -25.43 7.75
CA ALA A 273 -18.62 -26.01 6.44
C ALA A 273 -17.69 -27.21 6.17
N ALA A 274 -16.40 -27.08 6.49
CA ALA A 274 -15.44 -28.18 6.35
C ALA A 274 -15.74 -29.36 7.29
N LYS A 275 -16.28 -29.09 8.50
CA LYS A 275 -16.72 -30.12 9.45
C LYS A 275 -17.98 -30.86 8.99
N LYS A 276 -18.93 -30.14 8.35
CA LYS A 276 -20.15 -30.78 7.76
C LYS A 276 -19.84 -31.63 6.55
N ASP A 277 -18.87 -31.22 5.70
CA ASP A 277 -18.43 -32.03 4.56
C ASP A 277 -17.62 -33.27 4.98
N GLY A 278 -16.82 -33.15 6.03
CA GLY A 278 -16.12 -34.28 6.65
C GLY A 278 -17.10 -35.33 7.25
N ALA A 279 -18.13 -34.86 7.97
CA ALA A 279 -19.16 -35.73 8.57
C ALA A 279 -20.01 -36.44 7.49
N LYS A 280 -20.36 -35.78 6.38
CA LYS A 280 -21.08 -36.43 5.27
C LYS A 280 -20.24 -37.49 4.55
N LYS A 281 -18.94 -37.29 4.41
CA LYS A 281 -18.03 -38.29 3.81
C LYS A 281 -17.85 -39.52 4.72
N GLU A 282 -17.89 -39.34 6.05
CA GLU A 282 -17.75 -40.41 7.00
C GLU A 282 -19.04 -41.26 7.12
N GLN A 283 -20.22 -40.63 7.04
CA GLN A 283 -21.51 -41.35 6.97
C GLN A 283 -21.68 -42.13 5.66
N GLY A 284 -21.23 -41.56 4.51
CA GLY A 284 -21.25 -42.26 3.22
C GLY A 284 -20.28 -43.44 3.15
N ARG A 285 -19.25 -43.48 3.99
CA ARG A 285 -18.30 -44.60 4.08
C ARG A 285 -18.84 -45.74 4.98
N LYS A 286 -19.57 -45.40 6.04
CA LYS A 286 -20.20 -46.40 6.94
C LYS A 286 -21.40 -47.13 6.28
N SER A 287 -22.14 -46.45 5.39
CA SER A 287 -23.24 -47.10 4.65
C SER A 287 -22.76 -48.03 3.53
N ARG A 288 -21.53 -47.86 3.03
CA ARG A 288 -20.92 -48.76 2.02
C ARG A 288 -20.22 -49.99 2.60
N SER A 289 -19.85 -49.98 3.89
CA SER A 289 -19.20 -51.13 4.53
C SER A 289 -20.22 -52.12 5.14
N GLY A 290 -21.48 -51.68 5.39
CA GLY A 290 -22.57 -52.56 5.91
C GLY A 290 -23.28 -53.41 4.84
N GLY A 291 -23.04 -53.13 3.54
CA GLY A 291 -23.71 -53.85 2.43
C GLY A 291 -22.97 -55.05 1.86
N LYS A 292 -21.81 -55.45 2.42
CA LYS A 292 -20.98 -56.54 1.85
C LYS A 292 -20.90 -57.81 2.67
N LEU A 293 -21.72 -57.98 3.71
CA LEU A 293 -21.68 -59.14 4.62
C LEU A 293 -22.96 -59.98 4.62
N VAL A 294 -23.86 -59.85 3.65
CA VAL A 294 -25.09 -60.70 3.54
C VAL A 294 -25.25 -61.28 2.13
N ARG A 295 -24.21 -61.92 1.60
CA ARG A 295 -24.34 -62.75 0.38
C ARG A 295 -23.22 -63.81 0.27
N VAL A 296 -23.06 -64.64 1.27
CA VAL A 296 -22.37 -65.95 1.13
C VAL A 296 -22.98 -66.91 2.16
N ALA A 297 -24.21 -67.31 1.95
CA ALA A 297 -24.76 -68.49 2.57
C ALA A 297 -26.12 -68.89 1.96
N GLU A 298 -26.08 -69.32 0.67
CA GLU A 298 -27.16 -70.14 0.07
C GLU A 298 -26.63 -70.61 -1.30
N GLY A 299 -26.13 -71.84 -1.33
CA GLY A 299 -25.72 -72.49 -2.58
C GLY A 299 -24.94 -73.78 -2.40
N ILE A 300 -25.43 -74.70 -1.59
CA ILE A 300 -25.11 -76.09 -1.74
C ILE A 300 -26.36 -76.86 -1.39
N ARG A 301 -27.14 -77.26 -2.38
CA ARG A 301 -27.81 -78.57 -2.57
C ARG A 301 -28.37 -78.63 -3.97
#